data_d023a17bd1cdc640d24764c0c4e990d6
#
_entry.id   d023a17bd1cdc640d24764c0c4e990d6
#
_cell.length_a   1.000
_cell.length_b   1.000
_cell.length_c   1.000
_cell.angle_alpha   90.00
_cell.angle_beta   90.00
_cell.angle_gamma   90.00
#
_symmetry.space_group_name_H-M   'P 1'
#
loop_
_entity.id
_entity.type
_entity.pdbx_description
1 polymer ?
#
loop_
_entity_poly.entity_id
_entity_poly.type
_entity_poly.pdbx_seq_one_letter_code
_entity_poly.pdbx_strand_id
1 'polypeptide(L)'
;MIKENAGNGMGEALLLSYRWYITPEEWPAFYASLPSSLAELPVAQKFNSQKMAALTTSPGHKFVDIEARNPDGSAAKLSDYVGKGKYVLVDFWASWCGPCRQEGRETLKPLYEQYKNDDRFTILGVATWDNDESTLKAVSDEGYLWPQIIGAGMTPMEKYGFDGIPMLMLFDPDGTIIEREIRGEAIKTAVSKALAR
;
A
#
# COMPACT_ATOMS: atom_id res chain seq x y z
N MET A 1 -31.68 -3.04 -6.56
CA MET A 1 -31.18 -4.43 -6.37
C MET A 1 -30.57 -4.66 -4.97
N ILE A 2 -29.48 -4.00 -4.52
CA ILE A 2 -28.90 -4.24 -3.17
C ILE A 2 -29.90 -3.92 -2.07
N LYS A 3 -30.50 -2.73 -2.12
CA LYS A 3 -31.48 -2.26 -1.12
C LYS A 3 -32.76 -3.11 -1.04
N GLU A 4 -33.26 -3.62 -2.17
CA GLU A 4 -34.44 -4.47 -2.27
C GLU A 4 -34.19 -5.86 -1.67
N ASN A 5 -32.93 -6.27 -1.54
CA ASN A 5 -32.49 -7.55 -1.01
C ASN A 5 -31.81 -7.44 0.35
N ALA A 6 -31.96 -6.29 1.04
CA ALA A 6 -31.24 -6.01 2.28
C ALA A 6 -31.58 -6.96 3.45
N GLY A 7 -32.70 -7.67 3.37
CA GLY A 7 -33.12 -8.62 4.40
C GLY A 7 -32.78 -10.09 4.11
N ASN A 8 -32.00 -10.37 3.05
CA ASN A 8 -31.66 -11.74 2.66
C ASN A 8 -30.20 -11.84 2.16
N GLY A 9 -29.70 -13.08 2.02
CA GLY A 9 -28.32 -13.35 1.58
C GLY A 9 -27.95 -12.81 0.19
N MET A 10 -28.93 -12.49 -0.65
CA MET A 10 -28.69 -11.87 -1.95
C MET A 10 -28.16 -10.43 -1.81
N GLY A 11 -28.65 -9.66 -0.83
CA GLY A 11 -28.14 -8.32 -0.55
C GLY A 11 -26.67 -8.33 -0.15
N GLU A 12 -26.27 -9.28 0.70
CA GLU A 12 -24.88 -9.48 1.07
C GLU A 12 -24.01 -9.90 -0.13
N ALA A 13 -24.46 -10.89 -0.91
CA ALA A 13 -23.76 -11.35 -2.10
C ALA A 13 -23.56 -10.22 -3.14
N LEU A 14 -24.58 -9.38 -3.31
CA LEU A 14 -24.48 -8.21 -4.18
C LEU A 14 -23.50 -7.18 -3.63
N LEU A 15 -23.47 -6.90 -2.32
CA LEU A 15 -22.50 -6.01 -1.70
C LEU A 15 -21.07 -6.52 -1.92
N LEU A 16 -20.84 -7.82 -1.70
CA LEU A 16 -19.57 -8.48 -1.94
C LEU A 16 -19.08 -8.35 -3.39
N SER A 17 -20.01 -8.43 -4.35
CA SER A 17 -19.69 -8.34 -5.77
C SER A 17 -19.46 -6.90 -6.22
N TYR A 18 -20.28 -5.96 -5.76
CA TYR A 18 -20.23 -4.56 -6.22
C TYR A 18 -19.13 -3.73 -5.59
N ARG A 19 -18.56 -4.13 -4.44
CA ARG A 19 -17.49 -3.39 -3.75
C ARG A 19 -16.28 -3.05 -4.63
N TRP A 20 -16.02 -3.87 -5.63
CA TRP A 20 -14.90 -3.69 -6.57
C TRP A 20 -15.13 -2.59 -7.60
N TYR A 21 -16.40 -2.27 -7.87
CA TYR A 21 -16.79 -1.28 -8.87
C TYR A 21 -16.99 0.11 -8.29
N ILE A 22 -16.99 0.24 -6.95
CA ILE A 22 -17.20 1.51 -6.25
C ILE A 22 -15.82 2.03 -5.82
N THR A 23 -15.47 3.22 -6.31
CA THR A 23 -14.19 3.84 -5.96
C THR A 23 -14.15 4.27 -4.48
N PRO A 24 -12.96 4.50 -3.88
CA PRO A 24 -12.88 5.05 -2.54
C PRO A 24 -13.64 6.37 -2.36
N GLU A 25 -13.65 7.23 -3.38
CA GLU A 25 -14.34 8.54 -3.37
C GLU A 25 -15.86 8.40 -3.38
N GLU A 26 -16.38 7.42 -4.09
CA GLU A 26 -17.83 7.13 -4.18
C GLU A 26 -18.35 6.36 -2.96
N TRP A 27 -17.45 5.65 -2.26
CA TRP A 27 -17.83 4.73 -1.20
C TRP A 27 -18.60 5.38 -0.03
N PRO A 28 -18.24 6.57 0.50
CA PRO A 28 -18.96 7.18 1.62
C PRO A 28 -20.45 7.39 1.33
N ALA A 29 -20.78 7.91 0.14
CA ALA A 29 -22.16 8.13 -0.28
C ALA A 29 -22.90 6.81 -0.48
N PHE A 30 -22.26 5.82 -1.09
CA PHE A 30 -22.80 4.48 -1.26
C PHE A 30 -23.09 3.83 0.10
N TYR A 31 -22.11 3.79 1.01
CA TYR A 31 -22.23 3.17 2.32
C TYR A 31 -23.35 3.82 3.16
N ALA A 32 -23.41 5.15 3.18
CA ALA A 32 -24.48 5.91 3.86
C ALA A 32 -25.88 5.62 3.28
N SER A 33 -25.95 5.14 2.05
CA SER A 33 -27.21 4.77 1.40
C SER A 33 -27.67 3.33 1.67
N LEU A 34 -26.85 2.51 2.33
CA LEU A 34 -27.20 1.13 2.67
C LEU A 34 -28.23 1.10 3.80
N PRO A 35 -29.20 0.17 3.74
CA PRO A 35 -30.04 -0.15 4.90
C PRO A 35 -29.18 -0.66 6.07
N SER A 36 -29.59 -0.35 7.32
CA SER A 36 -28.84 -0.77 8.53
C SER A 36 -28.58 -2.27 8.58
N SER A 37 -29.53 -3.08 8.13
CA SER A 37 -29.37 -4.55 8.04
C SER A 37 -28.20 -5.02 7.17
N LEU A 38 -27.74 -4.21 6.23
CA LEU A 38 -26.52 -4.46 5.44
C LEU A 38 -25.31 -3.70 5.98
N ALA A 39 -25.48 -2.44 6.37
CA ALA A 39 -24.38 -1.60 6.86
C ALA A 39 -23.75 -2.15 8.16
N GLU A 40 -24.57 -2.79 9.02
CA GLU A 40 -24.12 -3.39 10.28
C GLU A 40 -23.46 -4.77 10.13
N LEU A 41 -23.49 -5.37 8.94
CA LEU A 41 -22.79 -6.63 8.71
C LEU A 41 -21.28 -6.44 8.92
N PRO A 42 -20.59 -7.37 9.61
CA PRO A 42 -19.13 -7.29 9.83
C PRO A 42 -18.35 -7.10 8.52
N VAL A 43 -18.79 -7.74 7.45
CA VAL A 43 -18.18 -7.63 6.12
C VAL A 43 -18.33 -6.23 5.53
N ALA A 44 -19.52 -5.60 5.70
CA ALA A 44 -19.76 -4.24 5.23
C ALA A 44 -18.94 -3.22 6.01
N GLN A 45 -18.84 -3.39 7.34
CA GLN A 45 -18.00 -2.56 8.21
C GLN A 45 -16.51 -2.69 7.85
N LYS A 46 -16.05 -3.92 7.57
CA LYS A 46 -14.68 -4.16 7.11
C LYS A 46 -14.39 -3.41 5.80
N PHE A 47 -15.30 -3.50 4.82
CA PHE A 47 -15.12 -2.77 3.55
C PHE A 47 -15.18 -1.26 3.75
N ASN A 48 -16.05 -0.78 4.64
CA ASN A 48 -16.10 0.63 4.97
C ASN A 48 -14.76 1.10 5.53
N SER A 49 -14.21 0.42 6.51
CA SER A 49 -12.90 0.76 7.09
C SER A 49 -11.80 0.74 6.02
N GLN A 50 -11.77 -0.26 5.15
CA GLN A 50 -10.79 -0.40 4.09
C GLN A 50 -10.91 0.74 3.05
N LYS A 51 -12.12 1.03 2.56
CA LYS A 51 -12.35 2.11 1.59
C LYS A 51 -12.07 3.50 2.17
N MET A 52 -12.42 3.72 3.44
CA MET A 52 -12.09 4.97 4.14
C MET A 52 -10.56 5.13 4.32
N ALA A 53 -9.85 4.04 4.67
CA ALA A 53 -8.39 4.05 4.73
C ALA A 53 -7.76 4.36 3.36
N ALA A 54 -8.28 3.75 2.28
CA ALA A 54 -7.82 4.04 0.92
C ALA A 54 -8.06 5.51 0.53
N LEU A 55 -9.22 6.08 0.89
CA LEU A 55 -9.55 7.48 0.63
C LEU A 55 -8.60 8.43 1.37
N THR A 56 -8.36 8.19 2.66
CA THR A 56 -7.49 9.04 3.50
C THR A 56 -6.00 8.86 3.22
N THR A 57 -5.62 7.88 2.39
CA THR A 57 -4.26 7.63 1.90
C THR A 57 -4.17 7.72 0.37
N SER A 58 -5.08 8.44 -0.27
CA SER A 58 -5.02 8.79 -1.69
C SER A 58 -4.01 9.92 -1.96
N PRO A 59 -3.59 10.15 -3.20
CA PRO A 59 -2.70 11.25 -3.54
C PRO A 59 -3.19 12.59 -3.00
N GLY A 60 -2.27 13.39 -2.46
CA GLY A 60 -2.55 14.66 -1.77
C GLY A 60 -2.70 14.54 -0.25
N HIS A 61 -2.85 13.35 0.31
CA HIS A 61 -2.90 13.13 1.75
C HIS A 61 -1.52 12.79 2.32
N LYS A 62 -1.35 13.01 3.63
CA LYS A 62 -0.16 12.60 4.35
C LYS A 62 -0.11 11.10 4.57
N PHE A 63 1.11 10.56 4.70
CA PHE A 63 1.27 9.16 5.09
C PHE A 63 0.67 8.86 6.47
N VAL A 64 0.30 7.62 6.68
CA VAL A 64 -0.11 7.08 7.98
C VAL A 64 1.02 6.21 8.51
N ASP A 65 1.51 6.48 9.71
CA ASP A 65 2.67 5.76 10.25
C ASP A 65 2.40 4.28 10.50
N ILE A 66 3.42 3.46 10.27
CA ILE A 66 3.42 2.01 10.46
C ILE A 66 4.57 1.66 11.39
N GLU A 67 4.27 0.99 12.49
CA GLU A 67 5.28 0.43 13.39
C GLU A 67 5.69 -0.97 12.90
N ALA A 68 7.00 -1.23 12.89
CA ALA A 68 7.59 -2.44 12.34
C ALA A 68 8.99 -2.65 12.97
N ARG A 69 9.85 -3.41 12.30
CA ARG A 69 11.24 -3.66 12.72
C ARG A 69 12.20 -3.49 11.56
N ASN A 70 13.43 -3.13 11.88
CA ASN A 70 14.56 -3.28 10.96
C ASN A 70 14.96 -4.76 10.81
N PRO A 71 15.75 -5.13 9.79
CA PRO A 71 16.28 -6.50 9.63
C PRO A 71 17.09 -7.02 10.81
N ASP A 72 17.67 -6.15 11.63
CA ASP A 72 18.42 -6.49 12.85
C ASP A 72 17.52 -6.69 14.08
N GLY A 73 16.18 -6.55 13.92
CA GLY A 73 15.19 -6.69 14.97
C GLY A 73 14.92 -5.41 15.78
N SER A 74 15.67 -4.35 15.58
CA SER A 74 15.40 -3.05 16.24
C SER A 74 14.08 -2.43 15.76
N ALA A 75 13.45 -1.61 16.61
CA ALA A 75 12.20 -0.94 16.25
C ALA A 75 12.40 -0.01 15.05
N ALA A 76 11.43 0.00 14.16
CA ALA A 76 11.40 0.88 12.99
C ALA A 76 9.96 1.37 12.75
N LYS A 77 9.87 2.53 12.11
CA LYS A 77 8.59 3.13 11.69
C LYS A 77 8.70 3.61 10.25
N LEU A 78 7.58 3.69 9.57
CA LEU A 78 7.53 4.31 8.24
C LEU A 78 8.03 5.77 8.30
N SER A 79 7.71 6.48 9.39
CA SER A 79 8.16 7.85 9.66
C SER A 79 9.68 7.99 9.86
N ASP A 80 10.44 6.91 9.97
CA ASP A 80 11.92 6.99 9.99
C ASP A 80 12.47 7.30 8.60
N TYR A 81 11.71 7.05 7.56
CA TYR A 81 12.08 7.23 6.15
C TYR A 81 11.22 8.30 5.45
N VAL A 82 9.90 8.24 5.61
CA VAL A 82 8.94 9.15 4.94
C VAL A 82 8.81 10.46 5.71
N GLY A 83 8.74 11.59 4.99
CA GLY A 83 8.64 12.93 5.60
C GLY A 83 9.97 13.42 6.19
N LYS A 84 11.11 12.94 5.68
CA LYS A 84 12.47 13.29 6.13
C LYS A 84 13.26 14.09 5.08
N GLY A 85 12.57 14.83 4.23
CA GLY A 85 13.22 15.69 3.24
C GLY A 85 13.64 14.98 1.95
N LYS A 86 13.20 13.73 1.74
CA LYS A 86 13.48 12.94 0.53
C LYS A 86 12.19 12.41 -0.08
N TYR A 87 12.19 12.22 -1.39
CA TYR A 87 11.20 11.37 -2.05
C TYR A 87 11.44 9.91 -1.66
N VAL A 88 10.38 9.21 -1.30
CA VAL A 88 10.45 7.80 -0.90
C VAL A 88 9.47 6.99 -1.75
N LEU A 89 9.99 6.03 -2.51
CA LEU A 89 9.17 5.01 -3.15
C LEU A 89 9.02 3.84 -2.18
N VAL A 90 7.83 3.67 -1.64
CA VAL A 90 7.50 2.56 -0.74
C VAL A 90 6.92 1.41 -1.54
N ASP A 91 7.53 0.23 -1.41
CA ASP A 91 7.07 -1.05 -1.95
C ASP A 91 6.51 -1.93 -0.82
N PHE A 92 5.20 -2.05 -0.75
CA PHE A 92 4.54 -3.03 0.12
C PHE A 92 4.54 -4.38 -0.59
N TRP A 93 5.30 -5.32 -0.07
CA TRP A 93 5.60 -6.60 -0.74
C TRP A 93 5.65 -7.78 0.22
N ALA A 94 5.80 -9.00 -0.30
CA ALA A 94 6.04 -10.21 0.47
C ALA A 94 6.95 -11.18 -0.28
N SER A 95 7.66 -12.02 0.46
CA SER A 95 8.59 -13.03 -0.10
C SER A 95 7.89 -14.05 -1.00
N TRP A 96 6.67 -14.42 -0.68
CA TRP A 96 5.85 -15.37 -1.44
C TRP A 96 5.15 -14.72 -2.67
N CYS A 97 5.16 -13.39 -2.79
CA CYS A 97 4.49 -12.66 -3.86
C CYS A 97 5.32 -12.68 -5.15
N GLY A 98 5.01 -13.56 -6.06
CA GLY A 98 5.68 -13.66 -7.37
C GLY A 98 5.71 -12.34 -8.16
N PRO A 99 4.57 -11.66 -8.35
CA PRO A 99 4.53 -10.35 -9.02
C PRO A 99 5.34 -9.26 -8.32
N CYS A 100 5.42 -9.26 -6.98
CA CYS A 100 6.25 -8.31 -6.23
C CYS A 100 7.73 -8.51 -6.54
N ARG A 101 8.19 -9.77 -6.52
CA ARG A 101 9.57 -10.13 -6.84
C ARG A 101 9.92 -9.82 -8.29
N GLN A 102 8.97 -9.98 -9.20
CA GLN A 102 9.16 -9.57 -10.60
C GLN A 102 9.32 -8.06 -10.70
N GLU A 103 8.46 -7.26 -10.07
CA GLU A 103 8.57 -5.79 -10.01
C GLU A 103 9.93 -5.37 -9.42
N GLY A 104 10.35 -6.04 -8.34
CA GLY A 104 11.65 -5.83 -7.71
C GLY A 104 12.82 -6.01 -8.69
N ARG A 105 12.82 -7.11 -9.46
CA ARG A 105 13.89 -7.41 -10.44
C ARG A 105 13.87 -6.50 -11.66
N GLU A 106 12.70 -6.28 -12.25
CA GLU A 106 12.58 -5.65 -13.56
C GLU A 106 12.50 -4.13 -13.48
N THR A 107 11.97 -3.59 -12.37
CA THR A 107 11.76 -2.15 -12.20
C THR A 107 12.59 -1.55 -11.08
N LEU A 108 12.48 -2.09 -9.84
CA LEU A 108 13.08 -1.44 -8.68
C LEU A 108 14.61 -1.54 -8.65
N LYS A 109 15.19 -2.68 -9.03
CA LYS A 109 16.67 -2.81 -9.07
C LYS A 109 17.31 -1.85 -10.08
N PRO A 110 16.86 -1.76 -11.35
CA PRO A 110 17.36 -0.74 -12.27
C PRO A 110 17.16 0.69 -11.78
N LEU A 111 16.00 0.99 -11.18
CA LEU A 111 15.70 2.29 -10.63
C LEU A 111 16.62 2.64 -9.45
N TYR A 112 16.85 1.68 -8.55
CA TYR A 112 17.77 1.84 -7.43
C TYR A 112 19.20 2.13 -7.93
N GLU A 113 19.71 1.36 -8.88
CA GLU A 113 21.04 1.58 -9.46
C GLU A 113 21.17 2.97 -10.10
N GLN A 114 20.11 3.46 -10.73
CA GLN A 114 20.08 4.78 -11.36
C GLN A 114 20.16 5.91 -10.32
N TYR A 115 19.50 5.76 -9.16
CA TYR A 115 19.32 6.85 -8.19
C TYR A 115 19.99 6.62 -6.83
N LYS A 116 20.72 5.52 -6.60
CA LYS A 116 21.33 5.20 -5.30
C LYS A 116 22.28 6.25 -4.75
N ASN A 117 22.82 7.13 -5.60
CA ASN A 117 23.69 8.24 -5.23
C ASN A 117 22.97 9.60 -5.24
N ASP A 118 21.66 9.64 -5.48
CA ASP A 118 20.87 10.87 -5.38
C ASP A 118 20.28 10.98 -3.96
N ASP A 119 20.82 11.91 -3.18
CA ASP A 119 20.41 12.12 -1.79
C ASP A 119 18.95 12.56 -1.64
N ARG A 120 18.29 12.94 -2.71
CA ARG A 120 16.87 13.35 -2.71
C ARG A 120 15.89 12.20 -2.81
N PHE A 121 16.35 10.95 -3.08
CA PHE A 121 15.48 9.81 -3.32
C PHE A 121 15.95 8.56 -2.59
N THR A 122 15.00 7.71 -2.22
CA THR A 122 15.26 6.34 -1.78
C THR A 122 14.09 5.42 -2.09
N ILE A 123 14.36 4.11 -2.14
CA ILE A 123 13.36 3.06 -2.11
C ILE A 123 13.30 2.51 -0.70
N LEU A 124 12.11 2.14 -0.22
CA LEU A 124 11.88 1.43 1.04
C LEU A 124 10.98 0.22 0.77
N GLY A 125 11.47 -0.97 1.09
CA GLY A 125 10.63 -2.16 1.12
C GLY A 125 9.91 -2.27 2.48
N VAL A 126 8.61 -2.55 2.44
CA VAL A 126 7.80 -2.80 3.63
C VAL A 126 7.18 -4.19 3.50
N ALA A 127 7.77 -5.14 4.24
CA ALA A 127 7.25 -6.50 4.24
C ALA A 127 5.88 -6.54 4.91
N THR A 128 4.87 -6.92 4.15
CA THR A 128 3.49 -7.00 4.61
C THR A 128 2.92 -8.40 4.37
N TRP A 129 2.13 -8.90 5.32
CA TRP A 129 1.54 -10.24 5.25
C TRP A 129 2.59 -11.34 5.02
N ASP A 130 3.72 -11.24 5.71
CA ASP A 130 4.87 -12.14 5.56
C ASP A 130 5.48 -12.46 6.93
N ASN A 131 6.36 -13.47 6.98
CA ASN A 131 7.19 -13.73 8.13
C ASN A 131 8.62 -13.23 7.91
N ASP A 132 9.28 -12.84 8.99
CA ASP A 132 10.58 -12.16 8.95
C ASP A 132 11.67 -13.02 8.29
N GLU A 133 11.73 -14.31 8.60
CA GLU A 133 12.76 -15.24 8.06
C GLU A 133 12.65 -15.36 6.53
N SER A 134 11.43 -15.58 6.01
CA SER A 134 11.18 -15.67 4.57
C SER A 134 11.46 -14.35 3.86
N THR A 135 11.09 -13.22 4.50
CA THR A 135 11.39 -11.89 3.97
C THR A 135 12.91 -11.68 3.85
N LEU A 136 13.66 -11.90 4.93
CA LEU A 136 15.13 -11.72 4.95
C LEU A 136 15.81 -12.61 3.93
N LYS A 137 15.36 -13.87 3.82
CA LYS A 137 15.86 -14.77 2.80
C LYS A 137 15.59 -14.25 1.38
N ALA A 138 14.38 -13.78 1.11
CA ALA A 138 14.03 -13.25 -0.21
C ALA A 138 14.81 -11.97 -0.54
N VAL A 139 15.02 -11.06 0.41
CA VAL A 139 15.86 -9.87 0.26
C VAL A 139 17.29 -10.27 -0.18
N SER A 140 17.86 -11.29 0.48
CA SER A 140 19.19 -11.81 0.15
C SER A 140 19.22 -12.48 -1.22
N ASP A 141 18.27 -13.38 -1.51
CA ASP A 141 18.20 -14.15 -2.75
C ASP A 141 18.02 -13.23 -3.98
N GLU A 142 17.19 -12.19 -3.83
CA GLU A 142 16.94 -11.19 -4.89
C GLU A 142 18.03 -10.11 -4.96
N GLY A 143 18.87 -10.00 -3.94
CA GLY A 143 19.91 -8.96 -3.87
C GLY A 143 19.31 -7.55 -3.82
N TYR A 144 18.31 -7.32 -2.97
CA TYR A 144 17.74 -5.98 -2.75
C TYR A 144 18.67 -5.18 -1.84
N LEU A 145 19.16 -4.04 -2.34
CA LEU A 145 20.15 -3.21 -1.65
C LEU A 145 19.56 -1.98 -0.96
N TRP A 146 18.26 -1.72 -1.15
CA TRP A 146 17.55 -0.63 -0.49
C TRP A 146 17.04 -1.03 0.90
N PRO A 147 16.79 -0.06 1.79
CA PRO A 147 16.26 -0.31 3.13
C PRO A 147 15.00 -1.17 3.13
N GLN A 148 14.88 -2.01 4.15
CA GLN A 148 13.72 -2.86 4.39
C GLN A 148 13.23 -2.64 5.81
N ILE A 149 11.91 -2.59 6.01
CA ILE A 149 11.29 -2.80 7.31
C ILE A 149 10.42 -4.06 7.25
N ILE A 150 10.45 -4.85 8.33
CA ILE A 150 9.86 -6.19 8.41
C ILE A 150 8.91 -6.30 9.59
N GLY A 151 8.08 -7.33 9.62
CA GLY A 151 7.19 -7.59 10.75
C GLY A 151 6.00 -6.62 10.87
N ALA A 152 5.65 -5.91 9.80
CA ALA A 152 4.47 -5.02 9.79
C ALA A 152 3.13 -5.80 9.76
N GLY A 153 3.16 -7.10 9.45
CA GLY A 153 1.98 -7.95 9.38
C GLY A 153 0.95 -7.41 8.38
N MET A 154 -0.32 -7.36 8.82
CA MET A 154 -1.43 -6.84 8.01
C MET A 154 -1.64 -5.32 8.17
N THR A 155 -0.95 -4.68 9.09
CA THR A 155 -1.12 -3.25 9.42
C THR A 155 -1.04 -2.32 8.20
N PRO A 156 -0.10 -2.51 7.24
CA PRO A 156 -0.07 -1.69 6.04
C PRO A 156 -1.36 -1.76 5.22
N MET A 157 -1.92 -2.96 5.05
CA MET A 157 -3.17 -3.18 4.30
C MET A 157 -4.36 -2.50 4.97
N GLU A 158 -4.43 -2.57 6.30
CA GLU A 158 -5.49 -1.96 7.10
C GLU A 158 -5.41 -0.43 7.07
N LYS A 159 -4.20 0.13 7.29
CA LYS A 159 -4.00 1.59 7.37
C LYS A 159 -4.07 2.29 6.02
N TYR A 160 -3.69 1.61 4.94
CA TYR A 160 -3.68 2.17 3.59
C TYR A 160 -4.82 1.67 2.71
N GLY A 161 -5.66 0.76 3.22
CA GLY A 161 -6.88 0.33 2.56
C GLY A 161 -6.67 -0.42 1.24
N PHE A 162 -5.57 -1.17 1.10
CA PHE A 162 -5.38 -2.07 -0.04
C PHE A 162 -5.57 -3.53 0.37
N ASP A 163 -5.93 -4.38 -0.59
CA ASP A 163 -6.23 -5.79 -0.37
C ASP A 163 -5.40 -6.74 -1.25
N GLY A 164 -4.37 -6.20 -1.89
CA GLY A 164 -3.43 -6.96 -2.71
C GLY A 164 -2.07 -6.30 -2.81
N ILE A 165 -1.06 -7.12 -3.07
CA ILE A 165 0.33 -6.71 -3.31
C ILE A 165 0.81 -7.26 -4.67
N PRO A 166 1.80 -6.61 -5.30
CA PRO A 166 2.54 -5.45 -4.84
C PRO A 166 1.67 -4.20 -4.76
N MET A 167 1.95 -3.31 -3.79
CA MET A 167 1.37 -1.99 -3.69
C MET A 167 2.51 -0.98 -3.59
N LEU A 168 2.66 -0.11 -4.58
CA LEU A 168 3.72 0.89 -4.60
C LEU A 168 3.14 2.29 -4.52
N MET A 169 3.76 3.10 -3.66
CA MET A 169 3.38 4.49 -3.42
C MET A 169 4.62 5.38 -3.43
N LEU A 170 4.51 6.55 -4.05
CA LEU A 170 5.56 7.57 -4.03
C LEU A 170 5.15 8.70 -3.09
N PHE A 171 6.04 9.02 -2.16
CA PHE A 171 5.88 10.10 -1.18
C PHE A 171 6.84 11.23 -1.50
N ASP A 172 6.40 12.46 -1.32
CA ASP A 172 7.25 13.63 -1.42
C ASP A 172 8.08 13.87 -0.14
N PRO A 173 9.00 14.85 -0.14
CA PRO A 173 9.89 15.11 0.99
C PRO A 173 9.20 15.44 2.32
N ASP A 174 7.96 15.90 2.31
CA ASP A 174 7.18 16.22 3.49
C ASP A 174 6.22 15.08 3.92
N GLY A 175 6.24 13.96 3.19
CA GLY A 175 5.44 12.78 3.46
C GLY A 175 4.03 12.80 2.86
N THR A 176 3.77 13.68 1.89
CA THR A 176 2.53 13.64 1.12
C THR A 176 2.61 12.53 0.07
N ILE A 177 1.56 11.75 -0.07
CA ILE A 177 1.42 10.74 -1.12
C ILE A 177 1.22 11.47 -2.45
N ILE A 178 2.10 11.27 -3.41
CA ILE A 178 2.01 11.89 -4.74
C ILE A 178 1.57 10.91 -5.82
N GLU A 179 1.86 9.63 -5.63
CA GLU A 179 1.39 8.56 -6.51
C GLU A 179 1.05 7.32 -5.70
N ARG A 180 0.06 6.56 -6.15
CA ARG A 180 -0.42 5.32 -5.52
C ARG A 180 -0.73 4.28 -6.59
N GLU A 181 -0.53 2.99 -6.25
CA GLU A 181 -0.86 1.83 -7.11
C GLU A 181 -0.12 1.83 -8.45
N ILE A 182 1.05 2.47 -8.50
CA ILE A 182 1.88 2.54 -9.71
C ILE A 182 2.66 1.24 -9.95
N ARG A 183 2.93 0.92 -11.23
CA ARG A 183 3.62 -0.30 -11.67
C ARG A 183 4.54 -0.02 -12.86
N GLY A 184 5.61 -0.81 -12.97
CA GLY A 184 6.48 -0.86 -14.16
C GLY A 184 6.96 0.52 -14.59
N GLU A 185 6.73 0.88 -15.84
CA GLU A 185 7.19 2.15 -16.41
C GLU A 185 6.56 3.38 -15.76
N ALA A 186 5.35 3.27 -15.19
CA ALA A 186 4.72 4.37 -14.45
C ALA A 186 5.53 4.74 -13.19
N ILE A 187 6.19 3.78 -12.54
CA ILE A 187 7.09 4.04 -11.39
C ILE A 187 8.25 4.94 -11.83
N LYS A 188 8.94 4.56 -12.91
CA LYS A 188 10.10 5.31 -13.42
C LYS A 188 9.72 6.72 -13.83
N THR A 189 8.57 6.84 -14.51
CA THR A 189 8.02 8.15 -14.92
C THR A 189 7.69 9.02 -13.72
N ALA A 190 7.04 8.47 -12.69
CA ALA A 190 6.68 9.20 -11.48
C ALA A 190 7.92 9.70 -10.73
N VAL A 191 8.92 8.84 -10.52
CA VAL A 191 10.17 9.19 -9.84
C VAL A 191 10.95 10.24 -10.63
N SER A 192 11.12 10.04 -11.94
CA SER A 192 11.81 11.02 -12.80
C SER A 192 11.15 12.39 -12.77
N LYS A 193 9.81 12.44 -12.85
CA LYS A 193 9.03 13.68 -12.77
C LYS A 193 9.13 14.36 -11.39
N ALA A 194 9.17 13.58 -10.32
CA ALA A 194 9.33 14.10 -8.96
C ALA A 194 10.70 14.75 -8.77
N LEU A 195 11.77 14.09 -9.24
CA LEU A 195 13.15 14.57 -9.10
C LEU A 195 13.53 15.71 -10.07
N ALA A 196 12.72 15.95 -11.11
CA ALA A 196 12.90 17.09 -12.03
C ALA A 196 12.36 18.42 -11.47
N ARG A 197 11.69 18.41 -10.32
CA ARG A 197 11.20 19.61 -9.61
C ARG A 197 12.27 20.17 -8.70
#